data_882110a6a7ca74b6080dc671d6133262
#
_entry.id   882110a6a7ca74b6080dc671d6133262
#
_cell.length_a   1.000
_cell.length_b   1.000
_cell.length_c   1.000
_cell.angle_alpha   90.00
_cell.angle_beta   90.00
_cell.angle_gamma   90.00
#
_symmetry.space_group_name_H-M   'P 1'
#
loop_
_entity.id
_entity.type
_entity.pdbx_description
1 polymer ?
#
loop_
_entity_poly.entity_id
_entity_poly.type
_entity_poly.pdbx_seq_one_letter_code
_entity_poly.pdbx_strand_id
1 'polypeptide(L)'
;EDKTADRYIRIKGKGGRLRWLPLNSPARMAAVEFAQDQASSRDAHMGDPTRDLKRNLRRFDYVMEKFGITLRERGATGHGLRHEVLMETYTGLTGAPPPVRGGGPVAPEGDIAARRTVSALAGHARIRASAAYLGAVMPKLRERPAAKRGAPVAKSPGDDDAPGPVPA
;
A
#
# COMPACT_ATOMS: atom_id res chain seq x y z
N GLU A 1 -28.31 -14.26 -16.32
CA GLU A 1 -26.91 -14.68 -16.14
C GLU A 1 -26.05 -13.43 -16.12
N ASP A 2 -25.53 -13.13 -14.96
CA ASP A 2 -24.73 -11.92 -14.69
C ASP A 2 -23.35 -12.06 -15.36
N LYS A 3 -23.16 -11.42 -16.50
CA LYS A 3 -21.89 -11.37 -17.23
C LYS A 3 -20.89 -10.37 -16.66
N THR A 4 -20.98 -10.02 -15.37
CA THR A 4 -19.99 -9.17 -14.69
C THR A 4 -18.74 -9.96 -14.26
N ALA A 5 -18.66 -11.22 -14.58
CA ALA A 5 -17.50 -12.05 -14.29
C ALA A 5 -16.28 -11.55 -15.11
N ASP A 6 -15.23 -11.18 -14.41
CA ASP A 6 -13.83 -11.14 -14.85
C ASP A 6 -13.35 -10.00 -15.74
N ARG A 7 -13.89 -8.80 -15.60
CA ARG A 7 -13.24 -7.63 -16.18
C ARG A 7 -12.17 -7.07 -15.22
N TYR A 8 -10.98 -6.82 -15.76
CA TYR A 8 -9.86 -6.26 -15.01
C TYR A 8 -9.26 -5.06 -15.73
N ILE A 9 -8.86 -4.04 -14.97
CA ILE A 9 -7.99 -2.99 -15.48
C ILE A 9 -6.53 -3.30 -15.13
N ARG A 10 -5.66 -3.22 -16.14
CA ARG A 10 -4.22 -3.35 -15.95
C ARG A 10 -3.60 -2.01 -15.59
N ILE A 11 -2.94 -1.95 -14.45
CA ILE A 11 -2.28 -0.74 -13.97
C ILE A 11 -0.78 -0.98 -13.88
N LYS A 12 0.01 -0.06 -14.46
CA LYS A 12 1.46 0.00 -14.29
C LYS A 12 1.76 0.95 -13.13
N GLY A 13 2.26 0.41 -12.03
CA GLY A 13 2.59 1.16 -10.83
C GLY A 13 4.05 1.61 -10.78
N LYS A 14 4.44 2.18 -9.63
CA LYS A 14 5.82 2.59 -9.35
C LYS A 14 6.81 1.44 -9.58
N GLY A 15 7.92 1.72 -10.26
CA GLY A 15 8.92 0.71 -10.61
C GLY A 15 8.49 -0.24 -11.73
N GLY A 16 7.51 0.14 -12.56
CA GLY A 16 7.07 -0.66 -13.71
C GLY A 16 6.21 -1.88 -13.36
N ARG A 17 5.84 -2.06 -12.09
CA ARG A 17 5.09 -3.22 -11.64
C ARG A 17 3.67 -3.21 -12.21
N LEU A 18 3.31 -4.28 -12.90
CA LEU A 18 1.95 -4.49 -13.39
C LEU A 18 1.08 -5.12 -12.31
N ARG A 19 -0.17 -4.70 -12.25
CA ARG A 19 -1.22 -5.29 -11.42
C ARG A 19 -2.56 -5.22 -12.13
N TRP A 20 -3.43 -6.13 -11.76
CA TRP A 20 -4.78 -6.24 -12.28
C TRP A 20 -5.76 -5.91 -11.16
N LEU A 21 -6.64 -4.94 -11.38
CA LEU A 21 -7.70 -4.59 -10.45
C LEU A 21 -9.03 -5.06 -11.01
N PRO A 22 -9.83 -5.80 -10.22
CA PRO A 22 -11.13 -6.28 -10.69
C PRO A 22 -12.13 -5.13 -10.84
N LEU A 23 -12.88 -5.16 -11.92
CA LEU A 23 -14.00 -4.26 -12.19
C LEU A 23 -15.32 -4.98 -11.90
N ASN A 24 -15.51 -5.34 -10.64
CA ASN A 24 -16.59 -6.20 -10.16
C ASN A 24 -17.88 -5.42 -9.79
N SER A 25 -18.06 -4.21 -10.31
CA SER A 25 -19.31 -3.47 -10.16
C SER A 25 -19.58 -2.58 -11.36
N PRO A 26 -20.87 -2.33 -11.71
CA PRO A 26 -21.23 -1.42 -12.78
C PRO A 26 -20.63 -0.01 -12.59
N ALA A 27 -20.58 0.49 -11.36
CA ALA A 27 -20.02 1.81 -11.06
C ALA A 27 -18.51 1.87 -11.36
N ARG A 28 -17.75 0.80 -11.06
CA ARG A 28 -16.31 0.73 -11.41
C ARG A 28 -16.09 0.66 -12.91
N MET A 29 -16.93 -0.09 -13.63
CA MET A 29 -16.86 -0.16 -15.08
C MET A 29 -17.14 1.21 -15.70
N ALA A 30 -18.23 1.87 -15.32
CA ALA A 30 -18.58 3.20 -15.80
C ALA A 30 -17.48 4.25 -15.52
N ALA A 31 -16.86 4.19 -14.34
CA ALA A 31 -15.76 5.09 -14.00
C ALA A 31 -14.52 4.86 -14.90
N VAL A 32 -14.21 3.61 -15.22
CA VAL A 32 -13.09 3.30 -16.13
C VAL A 32 -13.41 3.68 -17.58
N GLU A 33 -14.60 3.40 -18.06
CA GLU A 33 -15.08 3.80 -19.39
C GLU A 33 -15.01 5.33 -19.52
N PHE A 34 -15.55 6.07 -18.55
CA PHE A 34 -15.42 7.52 -18.52
C PHE A 34 -13.96 7.99 -18.57
N ALA A 35 -13.07 7.36 -17.78
CA ALA A 35 -11.67 7.71 -17.78
C ALA A 35 -10.98 7.42 -19.14
N GLN A 36 -11.36 6.34 -19.81
CA GLN A 36 -10.85 6.00 -21.14
C GLN A 36 -11.32 6.99 -22.21
N ASP A 37 -12.56 7.44 -22.13
CA ASP A 37 -13.12 8.45 -23.04
C ASP A 37 -12.43 9.82 -22.90
N GLN A 38 -11.95 10.13 -21.69
CA GLN A 38 -11.20 11.36 -21.43
C GLN A 38 -9.71 11.26 -21.81
N ALA A 39 -9.18 10.07 -22.00
CA ALA A 39 -7.79 9.86 -22.36
C ALA A 39 -7.56 10.06 -23.86
N SER A 40 -6.48 10.74 -24.24
CA SER A 40 -6.15 11.03 -25.65
C SER A 40 -5.78 9.79 -26.47
N SER A 41 -5.42 8.68 -25.81
CA SER A 41 -5.14 7.39 -26.41
C SER A 41 -5.24 6.27 -25.38
N ARG A 42 -5.25 5.01 -25.86
CA ARG A 42 -5.34 3.82 -25.00
C ARG A 42 -4.27 3.73 -23.90
N ASP A 43 -3.08 4.25 -24.18
CA ASP A 43 -1.94 4.24 -23.25
C ASP A 43 -1.68 5.61 -22.60
N ALA A 44 -2.58 6.57 -22.82
CA ALA A 44 -2.45 7.91 -22.26
C ALA A 44 -2.77 7.94 -20.76
N HIS A 45 -2.31 9.01 -20.13
CA HIS A 45 -2.67 9.35 -18.77
C HIS A 45 -3.88 10.29 -18.75
N MET A 46 -4.64 10.29 -17.64
CA MET A 46 -5.72 11.24 -17.39
C MET A 46 -5.23 12.69 -17.23
N GLY A 47 -3.93 12.88 -17.03
CA GLY A 47 -3.31 14.20 -16.98
C GLY A 47 -3.18 14.81 -18.39
N ASP A 48 -3.17 16.13 -18.43
CA ASP A 48 -2.92 16.89 -19.66
C ASP A 48 -1.46 16.66 -20.10
N PRO A 49 -1.22 16.07 -21.29
CA PRO A 49 0.13 15.76 -21.77
C PRO A 49 0.96 17.01 -22.11
N THR A 50 0.31 18.18 -22.26
CA THR A 50 0.98 19.45 -22.54
C THR A 50 1.49 20.14 -21.27
N ARG A 51 1.16 19.61 -20.11
CA ARG A 51 1.50 20.18 -18.79
C ARG A 51 2.49 19.30 -18.06
N ASP A 52 3.32 19.96 -17.24
CA ASP A 52 4.22 19.27 -16.32
C ASP A 52 3.45 18.53 -15.20
N LEU A 53 4.15 17.64 -14.49
CA LEU A 53 3.59 16.87 -13.38
C LEU A 53 3.01 17.78 -12.29
N LYS A 54 3.69 18.89 -11.96
CA LYS A 54 3.25 19.82 -10.91
C LYS A 54 1.89 20.45 -11.22
N ARG A 55 1.69 20.87 -12.47
CA ARG A 55 0.41 21.43 -12.94
C ARG A 55 -0.70 20.38 -12.96
N ASN A 56 -0.39 19.16 -13.39
CA ASN A 56 -1.34 18.05 -13.36
C ASN A 56 -1.75 17.67 -11.95
N LEU A 57 -0.83 17.61 -10.99
CA LEU A 57 -1.13 17.38 -9.57
C LEU A 57 -2.00 18.50 -8.98
N ARG A 58 -1.69 19.76 -9.25
CA ARG A 58 -2.54 20.89 -8.82
C ARG A 58 -3.96 20.79 -9.41
N ARG A 59 -4.08 20.33 -10.66
CA ARG A 59 -5.40 20.10 -11.26
C ARG A 59 -6.16 19.00 -10.55
N PHE A 60 -5.48 17.91 -10.20
CA PHE A 60 -6.06 16.83 -9.41
C PHE A 60 -6.54 17.34 -8.04
N ASP A 61 -5.69 18.05 -7.31
CA ASP A 61 -6.04 18.61 -6.00
C ASP A 61 -7.24 19.56 -6.09
N TYR A 62 -7.25 20.43 -7.10
CA TYR A 62 -8.39 21.33 -7.37
C TYR A 62 -9.69 20.55 -7.63
N VAL A 63 -9.65 19.46 -8.39
CA VAL A 63 -10.84 18.64 -8.64
C VAL A 63 -11.33 17.99 -7.35
N MET A 64 -10.42 17.44 -6.54
CA MET A 64 -10.76 16.85 -5.26
C MET A 64 -11.42 17.88 -4.32
N GLU A 65 -10.86 19.09 -4.25
CA GLU A 65 -11.41 20.20 -3.46
C GLU A 65 -12.78 20.65 -3.98
N LYS A 66 -12.93 20.84 -5.30
CA LYS A 66 -14.18 21.23 -5.93
C LYS A 66 -15.34 20.30 -5.61
N PHE A 67 -15.08 18.99 -5.46
CA PHE A 67 -16.08 17.99 -5.11
C PHE A 67 -16.12 17.66 -3.61
N GLY A 68 -15.44 18.45 -2.79
CA GLY A 68 -15.45 18.29 -1.34
C GLY A 68 -14.75 17.02 -0.84
N ILE A 69 -13.92 16.38 -1.67
CA ILE A 69 -13.18 15.17 -1.29
C ILE A 69 -11.88 15.60 -0.60
N THR A 70 -12.02 16.23 0.55
CA THR A 70 -10.91 16.75 1.34
C THR A 70 -10.97 16.21 2.77
N LEU A 71 -9.81 16.24 3.45
CA LEU A 71 -9.75 15.84 4.85
C LEU A 71 -10.70 16.70 5.73
N ARG A 72 -10.80 18.00 5.41
CA ARG A 72 -11.61 18.97 6.17
C ARG A 72 -13.11 18.71 6.02
N GLU A 73 -13.58 18.41 4.80
CA GLU A 73 -15.03 18.34 4.53
C GLU A 73 -15.61 16.94 4.71
N ARG A 74 -14.85 15.92 4.34
CA ARG A 74 -15.29 14.52 4.37
C ARG A 74 -14.37 13.59 5.15
N GLY A 75 -13.32 14.11 5.78
CA GLY A 75 -12.32 13.28 6.45
C GLY A 75 -11.57 12.35 5.48
N ALA A 76 -11.64 12.60 4.17
CA ALA A 76 -11.14 11.72 3.14
C ALA A 76 -10.04 12.39 2.30
N THR A 77 -9.08 11.59 1.89
CA THR A 77 -8.07 11.96 0.90
C THR A 77 -8.03 10.88 -0.18
N GLY A 78 -7.45 11.16 -1.34
CA GLY A 78 -7.26 10.13 -2.37
C GLY A 78 -6.53 8.89 -1.84
N HIS A 79 -5.60 9.07 -0.90
CA HIS A 79 -4.92 7.96 -0.22
C HIS A 79 -5.85 7.25 0.77
N GLY A 80 -6.69 7.99 1.49
CA GLY A 80 -7.71 7.45 2.39
C GLY A 80 -8.74 6.58 1.67
N LEU A 81 -9.22 7.01 0.51
CA LEU A 81 -10.12 6.20 -0.33
C LEU A 81 -9.50 4.87 -0.74
N ARG A 82 -8.21 4.86 -1.02
CA ARG A 82 -7.48 3.62 -1.30
C ARG A 82 -7.42 2.70 -0.08
N HIS A 83 -7.18 3.25 1.13
CA HIS A 83 -7.21 2.48 2.37
C HIS A 83 -8.57 1.83 2.59
N GLU A 84 -9.65 2.58 2.34
CA GLU A 84 -11.01 2.09 2.48
C GLU A 84 -11.25 0.86 1.62
N VAL A 85 -11.00 0.93 0.31
CA VAL A 85 -11.16 -0.20 -0.61
C VAL A 85 -10.35 -1.42 -0.18
N LEU A 86 -9.14 -1.23 0.34
CA LEU A 86 -8.29 -2.34 0.81
C LEU A 86 -8.83 -2.98 2.10
N MET A 87 -9.40 -2.18 3.01
CA MET A 87 -10.05 -2.67 4.22
C MET A 87 -11.36 -3.39 3.91
N GLU A 88 -12.17 -2.86 3.01
CA GLU A 88 -13.39 -3.52 2.51
C GLU A 88 -13.06 -4.87 1.85
N THR A 89 -12.01 -4.90 1.02
CA THR A 89 -11.53 -6.15 0.41
C THR A 89 -11.16 -7.19 1.46
N TYR A 90 -10.44 -6.77 2.50
CA TYR A 90 -10.10 -7.67 3.61
C TYR A 90 -11.35 -8.20 4.31
N THR A 91 -12.29 -7.31 4.64
CA THR A 91 -13.56 -7.67 5.29
C THR A 91 -14.36 -8.66 4.44
N GLY A 92 -14.46 -8.43 3.14
CA GLY A 92 -15.15 -9.35 2.22
C GLY A 92 -14.53 -10.74 2.15
N LEU A 93 -13.20 -10.83 2.27
CA LEU A 93 -12.46 -12.10 2.22
C LEU A 93 -12.48 -12.87 3.55
N THR A 94 -12.57 -12.17 4.67
CA THR A 94 -12.43 -12.78 6.00
C THR A 94 -13.75 -12.85 6.78
N GLY A 95 -14.76 -12.11 6.35
CA GLY A 95 -16.02 -11.91 7.09
C GLY A 95 -15.89 -11.04 8.34
N ALA A 96 -14.71 -10.47 8.61
CA ALA A 96 -14.44 -9.65 9.79
C ALA A 96 -13.70 -8.35 9.43
N PRO A 97 -13.96 -7.24 10.13
CA PRO A 97 -13.20 -6.02 9.94
C PRO A 97 -11.70 -6.24 10.21
N PRO A 98 -10.80 -5.47 9.58
CA PRO A 98 -9.38 -5.57 9.87
C PRO A 98 -9.03 -5.10 11.29
N PRO A 99 -7.89 -5.54 11.86
CA PRO A 99 -7.47 -5.17 13.22
C PRO A 99 -7.44 -3.67 13.49
N VAL A 100 -7.07 -2.85 12.49
CA VAL A 100 -7.06 -1.38 12.61
C VAL A 100 -8.46 -0.79 12.88
N ARG A 101 -9.52 -1.53 12.53
CA ARG A 101 -10.93 -1.19 12.80
C ARG A 101 -11.52 -1.96 13.98
N GLY A 102 -10.68 -2.53 14.83
CA GLY A 102 -11.13 -3.30 15.98
C GLY A 102 -11.69 -4.67 15.65
N GLY A 103 -11.40 -5.21 14.47
CA GLY A 103 -11.84 -6.54 14.09
C GLY A 103 -11.28 -7.63 15.01
N GLY A 104 -12.10 -8.65 15.27
CA GLY A 104 -11.74 -9.80 16.07
C GLY A 104 -10.75 -10.75 15.38
N PRO A 105 -10.36 -11.84 16.06
CA PRO A 105 -9.44 -12.83 15.51
C PRO A 105 -10.05 -13.54 14.30
N VAL A 106 -9.26 -13.64 13.24
CA VAL A 106 -9.56 -14.42 12.03
C VAL A 106 -8.64 -15.63 12.03
N ALA A 107 -9.11 -16.76 11.45
CA ALA A 107 -8.27 -17.94 11.27
C ALA A 107 -6.94 -17.57 10.56
N PRO A 108 -5.78 -18.04 11.04
CA PRO A 108 -4.48 -17.61 10.53
C PRO A 108 -4.31 -17.75 9.01
N GLU A 109 -4.81 -18.84 8.44
CA GLU A 109 -4.75 -19.11 7.00
C GLU A 109 -5.58 -18.09 6.20
N GLY A 110 -6.78 -17.77 6.69
CA GLY A 110 -7.68 -16.76 6.12
C GLY A 110 -7.07 -15.34 6.18
N ASP A 111 -6.52 -14.96 7.34
CA ASP A 111 -5.83 -13.67 7.50
C ASP A 111 -4.62 -13.55 6.55
N ILE A 112 -3.80 -14.59 6.44
CA ILE A 112 -2.64 -14.59 5.54
C ILE A 112 -3.08 -14.49 4.09
N ALA A 113 -4.09 -15.25 3.67
CA ALA A 113 -4.62 -15.21 2.30
C ALA A 113 -5.18 -13.82 1.96
N ALA A 114 -6.02 -13.26 2.84
CA ALA A 114 -6.59 -11.93 2.65
C ALA A 114 -5.50 -10.83 2.60
N ARG A 115 -4.48 -10.89 3.47
CA ARG A 115 -3.35 -9.96 3.45
C ARG A 115 -2.50 -10.06 2.19
N ARG A 116 -2.33 -11.26 1.62
CA ARG A 116 -1.67 -11.43 0.31
C ARG A 116 -2.44 -10.73 -0.79
N THR A 117 -3.75 -10.93 -0.84
CA THR A 117 -4.64 -10.27 -1.82
C THR A 117 -4.59 -8.76 -1.68
N VAL A 118 -4.76 -8.23 -0.46
CA VAL A 118 -4.68 -6.78 -0.18
C VAL A 118 -3.30 -6.22 -0.57
N SER A 119 -2.21 -6.91 -0.26
CA SER A 119 -0.86 -6.48 -0.66
C SER A 119 -0.70 -6.44 -2.18
N ALA A 120 -1.20 -7.45 -2.89
CA ALA A 120 -1.14 -7.49 -4.35
C ALA A 120 -1.96 -6.36 -4.98
N LEU A 121 -3.19 -6.12 -4.53
CA LEU A 121 -4.05 -5.01 -4.97
C LEU A 121 -3.40 -3.66 -4.67
N ALA A 122 -2.73 -3.52 -3.53
CA ALA A 122 -1.96 -2.35 -3.18
C ALA A 122 -0.65 -2.20 -3.99
N GLY A 123 -0.28 -3.19 -4.79
CA GLY A 123 0.96 -3.19 -5.58
C GLY A 123 2.23 -3.50 -4.79
N HIS A 124 2.09 -4.17 -3.64
CA HIS A 124 3.21 -4.60 -2.83
C HIS A 124 3.53 -6.09 -3.03
N ALA A 125 4.82 -6.44 -3.04
CA ALA A 125 5.26 -7.84 -3.13
C ALA A 125 5.27 -8.57 -1.78
N ARG A 126 5.22 -7.82 -0.67
CA ARG A 126 5.42 -8.37 0.68
C ARG A 126 4.13 -8.26 1.48
N ILE A 127 3.68 -9.36 2.09
CA ILE A 127 2.52 -9.38 2.99
C ILE A 127 2.63 -8.34 4.11
N ARG A 128 3.81 -8.13 4.66
CA ARG A 128 4.04 -7.14 5.74
C ARG A 128 3.62 -5.73 5.37
N ALA A 129 3.60 -5.39 4.07
CA ALA A 129 3.13 -4.08 3.62
C ALA A 129 1.64 -3.86 3.87
N SER A 130 0.83 -4.93 3.98
CA SER A 130 -0.58 -4.83 4.33
C SER A 130 -0.82 -4.27 5.73
N ALA A 131 0.17 -4.36 6.64
CA ALA A 131 0.05 -3.82 7.98
C ALA A 131 -0.19 -2.30 8.00
N ALA A 132 0.28 -1.57 6.99
CA ALA A 132 0.02 -0.14 6.84
C ALA A 132 -1.47 0.18 6.62
N TYR A 133 -2.23 -0.77 6.09
CA TYR A 133 -3.66 -0.63 5.78
C TYR A 133 -4.55 -1.32 6.81
N LEU A 134 -4.15 -2.50 7.25
CA LEU A 134 -4.98 -3.41 8.04
C LEU A 134 -4.63 -3.43 9.53
N GLY A 135 -3.53 -2.79 9.91
CA GLY A 135 -2.96 -2.93 11.25
C GLY A 135 -2.03 -4.15 11.37
N ALA A 136 -1.44 -4.29 12.56
CA ALA A 136 -0.45 -5.33 12.84
C ALA A 136 -1.01 -6.74 12.60
N VAL A 137 -0.15 -7.64 12.14
CA VAL A 137 -0.46 -9.08 12.07
C VAL A 137 -0.57 -9.62 13.50
N MET A 138 -1.48 -10.59 13.71
CA MET A 138 -1.72 -11.24 15.00
C MET A 138 -0.44 -11.64 15.73
N PRO A 139 -0.41 -11.64 17.08
CA PRO A 139 0.80 -11.84 17.89
C PRO A 139 1.58 -13.13 17.59
N LYS A 140 0.91 -14.22 17.16
CA LYS A 140 1.56 -15.50 16.82
C LYS A 140 2.50 -15.44 15.61
N LEU A 141 2.38 -14.44 14.75
CA LEU A 141 3.33 -14.18 13.65
C LEU A 141 4.47 -13.23 14.10
N ARG A 142 4.44 -12.76 15.34
CA ARG A 142 5.47 -11.93 15.96
C ARG A 142 6.59 -12.70 16.64
N GLU A 143 6.50 -14.00 16.78
CA GLU A 143 7.63 -14.79 17.24
C GLU A 143 8.75 -14.78 16.19
N ARG A 144 9.44 -13.64 16.12
CA ARG A 144 10.80 -13.62 15.60
C ARG A 144 11.59 -14.56 16.52
N PRO A 145 12.32 -15.54 15.97
CA PRO A 145 13.32 -16.21 16.78
C PRO A 145 14.18 -15.11 17.41
N ALA A 146 14.34 -15.18 18.72
CA ALA A 146 15.18 -14.24 19.46
C ALA A 146 16.52 -14.16 18.71
N ALA A 147 16.84 -12.99 18.19
CA ALA A 147 18.16 -12.76 17.63
C ALA A 147 19.11 -13.12 18.76
N LYS A 148 19.96 -14.13 18.54
CA LYS A 148 21.06 -14.44 19.44
C LYS A 148 21.77 -13.12 19.68
N ARG A 149 21.63 -12.56 20.86
CA ARG A 149 22.45 -11.43 21.31
C ARG A 149 23.86 -11.94 21.18
N GLY A 150 24.62 -11.36 20.25
CA GLY A 150 26.03 -11.67 20.11
C GLY A 150 26.66 -11.57 21.51
N ALA A 151 27.39 -12.61 21.88
CA ALA A 151 28.21 -12.59 23.08
C ALA A 151 29.05 -11.30 23.05
N PRO A 152 29.26 -10.63 24.19
CA PRO A 152 30.13 -9.48 24.25
C PRO A 152 31.49 -9.86 23.69
N VAL A 153 31.96 -9.13 22.71
CA VAL A 153 33.32 -9.27 22.16
C VAL A 153 34.24 -8.94 23.32
N ALA A 154 34.99 -9.97 23.79
CA ALA A 154 36.05 -9.80 24.77
C ALA A 154 37.05 -8.79 24.19
N LYS A 155 37.30 -7.70 24.93
CA LYS A 155 38.39 -6.78 24.63
C LYS A 155 39.70 -7.56 24.71
N SER A 156 40.46 -7.56 23.63
CA SER A 156 41.84 -8.02 23.62
C SER A 156 42.67 -7.15 24.56
N PRO A 157 43.46 -7.73 25.48
CA PRO A 157 44.44 -6.96 26.27
C PRO A 157 45.70 -6.75 25.43
N GLY A 158 46.08 -5.47 25.22
CA GLY A 158 47.38 -5.17 24.65
C GLY A 158 47.34 -4.14 23.56
N ASP A 159 47.44 -2.87 23.96
CA ASP A 159 48.12 -1.80 23.19
C ASP A 159 48.24 -0.54 24.09
N ASP A 160 48.87 -0.75 25.24
CA ASP A 160 49.43 0.36 26.05
C ASP A 160 50.94 0.18 26.05
N ASP A 161 51.60 0.55 24.94
CA ASP A 161 53.06 0.89 24.97
C ASP A 161 53.39 1.67 23.70
N ALA A 162 53.18 2.97 23.70
CA ALA A 162 53.82 3.88 22.75
C ALA A 162 54.74 4.80 23.56
N PRO A 163 56.06 4.78 23.30
CA PRO A 163 56.99 5.70 23.97
C PRO A 163 56.82 7.13 23.48
N GLY A 164 56.77 8.05 24.46
CA GLY A 164 56.64 9.46 24.22
C GLY A 164 57.84 10.08 23.49
N PRO A 165 57.66 11.27 22.88
CA PRO A 165 58.71 11.94 22.10
C PRO A 165 59.84 12.46 23.03
N VAL A 166 61.08 12.24 22.58
CA VAL A 166 62.28 12.79 23.21
C VAL A 166 62.41 14.29 22.87
N PRO A 167 62.68 15.19 23.84
CA PRO A 167 62.91 16.59 23.58
C PRO A 167 64.32 16.82 22.99
N ALA A 168 64.41 17.74 22.03
CA ALA A 168 65.63 18.29 21.47
C ALA A 168 66.25 19.36 22.39
#